data_8ec9a562899d366bd1272629910b3f8e
#
_entry.id   8ec9a562899d366bd1272629910b3f8e
#
_cell.length_a   1.000
_cell.length_b   1.000
_cell.length_c   1.000
_cell.angle_alpha   90.00
_cell.angle_beta   90.00
_cell.angle_gamma   90.00
#
_symmetry.space_group_name_H-M   'P 1'
#
loop_
_entity.id
_entity.type
_entity.pdbx_description
1 polymer ?
#
loop_
_entity_poly.entity_id
_entity_poly.type
_entity_poly.pdbx_seq_one_letter_code
_entity_poly.pdbx_strand_id
1 'polypeptide(L)'
;MDGPGTGQSPIKASPTADRMLSRVLDYLGTRPEVDKTRIAMHGVSWGAYWGTKMAILEKARLKCVSVQSPPTDLFFQKEFVLNSLLGNREYLFDQIPAIMAIFDNVTTLDQVVDEFQKMSLVNQHLLGQPTAPMLILAGTLDTQVPISDIYKLLDSGDVPKDAWINPKGGHLGRQVGVWPDPRIFNQVILPWLARNLGAKPLDDKH
;
A
#
# COMPACT_ATOMS: atom_id res chain seq x y z
N MET A 1 1.60 11.11 5.48
CA MET A 1 2.97 11.48 5.07
C MET A 1 3.25 10.91 3.70
N ASP A 2 4.12 11.52 2.93
CA ASP A 2 4.60 10.96 1.68
C ASP A 2 5.58 9.82 1.94
N GLY A 3 5.36 8.69 1.27
CA GLY A 3 6.25 7.53 1.36
C GLY A 3 7.49 7.69 0.47
N PRO A 4 8.46 6.74 0.57
CA PRO A 4 9.64 6.77 -0.30
C PRO A 4 9.27 6.81 -1.79
N GLY A 5 9.92 7.71 -2.53
CA GLY A 5 9.69 7.92 -3.96
C GLY A 5 8.44 8.74 -4.31
N THR A 6 7.73 9.34 -3.35
CA THR A 6 6.52 10.13 -3.62
C THR A 6 6.56 11.52 -3.00
N GLY A 7 5.79 12.44 -3.60
CA GLY A 7 5.56 13.78 -3.07
C GLY A 7 6.84 14.53 -2.73
N GLN A 8 6.93 15.00 -1.50
CA GLN A 8 8.08 15.74 -0.97
C GLN A 8 9.07 14.82 -0.21
N SER A 9 8.91 13.50 -0.28
CA SER A 9 9.85 12.58 0.36
C SER A 9 11.26 12.77 -0.21
N PRO A 10 12.28 13.03 0.63
CA PRO A 10 13.66 13.11 0.18
C PRO A 10 14.27 11.71 -0.11
N ILE A 11 13.57 10.66 0.30
CA ILE A 11 14.03 9.27 0.16
C ILE A 11 13.43 8.67 -1.11
N LYS A 12 14.28 8.20 -1.99
CA LYS A 12 13.90 7.47 -3.19
C LYS A 12 13.41 6.06 -2.86
N ALA A 13 12.61 5.47 -3.76
CA ALA A 13 12.18 4.11 -3.60
C ALA A 13 13.36 3.14 -3.77
N SER A 14 13.42 2.17 -2.89
CA SER A 14 14.35 1.04 -2.95
C SER A 14 13.85 -0.08 -2.03
N PRO A 15 14.36 -1.31 -2.17
CA PRO A 15 13.99 -2.39 -1.25
C PRO A 15 14.25 -2.12 0.23
N THR A 16 15.09 -1.15 0.57
CA THR A 16 15.43 -0.82 1.96
C THR A 16 14.88 0.53 2.42
N ALA A 17 14.10 1.21 1.58
CA ALA A 17 13.55 2.53 1.91
C ALA A 17 12.41 2.49 2.96
N ASP A 18 11.90 1.29 3.29
CA ASP A 18 11.00 1.06 4.44
C ASP A 18 11.59 1.58 5.76
N ARG A 19 12.92 1.68 5.87
CA ARG A 19 13.59 2.27 7.04
C ARG A 19 13.10 3.69 7.36
N MET A 20 12.69 4.46 6.37
CA MET A 20 12.07 5.77 6.60
C MET A 20 10.82 5.64 7.47
N LEU A 21 9.97 4.67 7.18
CA LEU A 21 8.73 4.43 7.94
C LEU A 21 9.01 3.83 9.32
N SER A 22 10.01 2.95 9.41
CA SER A 22 10.48 2.44 10.72
C SER A 22 10.96 3.58 11.62
N ARG A 23 11.64 4.61 11.07
CA ARG A 23 12.05 5.80 11.82
C ARG A 23 10.88 6.65 12.31
N VAL A 24 9.77 6.67 11.57
CA VAL A 24 8.54 7.29 12.06
C VAL A 24 8.01 6.54 13.28
N LEU A 25 8.01 5.21 13.25
CA LEU A 25 7.62 4.41 14.42
C LEU A 25 8.57 4.61 15.61
N ASP A 26 9.88 4.73 15.35
CA ASP A 26 10.86 5.07 16.39
C ASP A 26 10.51 6.42 17.04
N TYR A 27 10.24 7.44 16.22
CA TYR A 27 9.83 8.76 16.72
C TYR A 27 8.53 8.70 17.51
N LEU A 28 7.48 8.05 16.99
CA LEU A 28 6.23 7.87 17.72
C LEU A 28 6.45 7.17 19.06
N GLY A 29 7.40 6.23 19.10
CA GLY A 29 7.82 5.55 20.33
C GLY A 29 8.43 6.47 21.40
N THR A 30 8.91 7.66 21.04
CA THR A 30 9.44 8.65 22.02
C THR A 30 8.38 9.62 22.53
N ARG A 31 7.18 9.63 21.92
CA ARG A 31 6.13 10.61 22.23
C ARG A 31 5.28 10.14 23.41
N PRO A 32 5.18 10.90 24.51
CA PRO A 32 4.41 10.50 25.70
C PRO A 32 2.90 10.46 25.44
N GLU A 33 2.41 11.22 24.47
CA GLU A 33 0.99 11.28 24.09
C GLU A 33 0.56 10.12 23.18
N VAL A 34 1.51 9.30 22.68
CA VAL A 34 1.23 8.18 21.78
C VAL A 34 1.14 6.87 22.58
N ASP A 35 0.00 6.21 22.47
CA ASP A 35 -0.14 4.83 22.95
C ASP A 35 0.55 3.89 21.96
N LYS A 36 1.74 3.42 22.34
CA LYS A 36 2.60 2.55 21.51
C LYS A 36 1.97 1.19 21.20
N THR A 37 0.97 0.78 21.96
CA THR A 37 0.26 -0.49 21.77
C THR A 37 -0.90 -0.37 20.77
N ARG A 38 -1.19 0.86 20.32
CA ARG A 38 -2.34 1.21 19.49
C ARG A 38 -1.95 2.02 18.26
N ILE A 39 -0.85 1.68 17.63
CA ILE A 39 -0.40 2.30 16.38
C ILE A 39 -0.93 1.48 15.20
N ALA A 40 -1.62 2.14 14.26
CA ALA A 40 -2.05 1.55 13.00
C ALA A 40 -1.44 2.31 11.82
N MET A 41 -1.39 1.65 10.67
CA MET A 41 -1.00 2.26 9.41
C MET A 41 -2.11 2.11 8.38
N HIS A 42 -2.32 3.15 7.58
CA HIS A 42 -3.18 3.11 6.39
C HIS A 42 -2.36 3.50 5.17
N GLY A 43 -2.42 2.69 4.12
CA GLY A 43 -1.71 2.92 2.88
C GLY A 43 -2.63 2.87 1.66
N VAL A 44 -2.34 3.71 0.65
CA VAL A 44 -3.14 3.84 -0.57
C VAL A 44 -2.23 3.66 -1.78
N SER A 45 -2.56 2.75 -2.71
CA SER A 45 -1.81 2.51 -3.95
C SER A 45 -0.31 2.26 -3.67
N TRP A 46 0.60 3.11 -4.15
CA TRP A 46 2.03 3.01 -3.81
C TRP A 46 2.28 3.05 -2.30
N GLY A 47 1.49 3.85 -1.55
CA GLY A 47 1.52 3.82 -0.08
C GLY A 47 1.00 2.51 0.51
N ALA A 48 0.14 1.79 -0.21
CA ALA A 48 -0.33 0.46 0.20
C ALA A 48 0.75 -0.61 0.04
N TYR A 49 1.64 -0.49 -0.94
CA TYR A 49 2.85 -1.31 -1.01
C TYR A 49 3.66 -1.20 0.27
N TRP A 50 3.96 0.05 0.68
CA TRP A 50 4.70 0.29 1.91
C TRP A 50 3.93 -0.20 3.13
N GLY A 51 2.61 0.01 3.18
CA GLY A 51 1.76 -0.51 4.25
C GLY A 51 1.84 -2.02 4.38
N THR A 52 1.76 -2.75 3.26
CA THR A 52 1.90 -4.21 3.23
C THR A 52 3.27 -4.65 3.73
N LYS A 53 4.32 -4.00 3.25
CA LYS A 53 5.69 -4.31 3.68
C LYS A 53 5.89 -4.04 5.17
N MET A 54 5.39 -2.92 5.67
CA MET A 54 5.45 -2.58 7.09
C MET A 54 4.63 -3.52 7.97
N ALA A 55 3.48 -4.01 7.47
CA ALA A 55 2.71 -5.03 8.18
C ALA A 55 3.51 -6.31 8.45
N ILE A 56 4.48 -6.62 7.59
CA ILE A 56 5.40 -7.77 7.74
C ILE A 56 6.56 -7.39 8.66
N LEU A 57 7.30 -6.34 8.31
CA LEU A 57 8.56 -5.99 8.97
C LEU A 57 8.34 -5.44 10.38
N GLU A 58 7.26 -4.71 10.60
CA GLU A 58 6.94 -4.01 11.84
C GLU A 58 5.72 -4.59 12.58
N LYS A 59 5.42 -5.86 12.33
CA LYS A 59 4.27 -6.55 12.93
C LYS A 59 4.22 -6.51 14.46
N ALA A 60 5.37 -6.35 15.12
CA ALA A 60 5.44 -6.23 16.55
C ALA A 60 5.07 -4.83 17.08
N ARG A 61 5.16 -3.80 16.24
CA ARG A 61 4.88 -2.40 16.59
C ARG A 61 3.56 -1.88 16.01
N LEU A 62 3.06 -2.50 14.93
CA LEU A 62 1.79 -2.12 14.31
C LEU A 62 0.66 -3.02 14.83
N LYS A 63 -0.34 -2.40 15.43
CA LYS A 63 -1.53 -3.11 15.93
C LYS A 63 -2.37 -3.67 14.79
N CYS A 64 -2.48 -2.92 13.69
CA CYS A 64 -3.14 -3.34 12.46
C CYS A 64 -2.75 -2.43 11.28
N VAL A 65 -2.99 -2.90 10.06
CA VAL A 65 -2.70 -2.16 8.84
C VAL A 65 -3.85 -2.30 7.86
N SER A 66 -4.32 -1.19 7.27
CA SER A 66 -5.26 -1.22 6.15
C SER A 66 -4.58 -0.75 4.87
N VAL A 67 -4.86 -1.41 3.76
CA VAL A 67 -4.22 -1.12 2.47
C VAL A 67 -5.25 -1.12 1.35
N GLN A 68 -5.21 -0.09 0.49
CA GLN A 68 -6.05 0.01 -0.70
C GLN A 68 -5.23 -0.21 -1.96
N SER A 69 -5.59 -1.24 -2.74
CA SER A 69 -4.91 -1.66 -3.97
C SER A 69 -3.39 -1.79 -3.79
N PRO A 70 -2.90 -2.66 -2.88
CA PRO A 70 -1.48 -2.83 -2.65
C PRO A 70 -0.79 -3.55 -3.82
N PRO A 71 0.17 -2.93 -4.53
CA PRO A 71 1.10 -3.68 -5.37
C PRO A 71 1.91 -4.67 -4.52
N THR A 72 2.06 -5.91 -4.98
CA THR A 72 2.80 -6.94 -4.21
C THR A 72 3.83 -7.68 -5.01
N ASP A 73 3.50 -8.11 -6.23
CA ASP A 73 4.40 -8.89 -7.08
C ASP A 73 4.20 -8.66 -8.59
N LEU A 74 3.03 -9.00 -9.14
CA LEU A 74 2.79 -8.94 -10.60
C LEU A 74 2.86 -7.51 -11.12
N PHE A 75 2.46 -6.53 -10.33
CA PHE A 75 2.64 -5.11 -10.61
C PHE A 75 4.10 -4.76 -10.94
N PHE A 76 5.07 -5.44 -10.34
CA PHE A 76 6.49 -5.18 -10.47
C PHE A 76 7.16 -6.00 -11.59
N GLN A 77 6.42 -6.89 -12.27
CA GLN A 77 6.98 -7.71 -13.34
C GLN A 77 7.08 -6.91 -14.64
N LYS A 78 8.13 -7.22 -15.42
CA LYS A 78 8.49 -6.48 -16.65
C LYS A 78 7.31 -6.24 -17.59
N GLU A 79 6.54 -7.29 -17.86
CA GLU A 79 5.43 -7.21 -18.80
C GLU A 79 4.36 -6.21 -18.31
N PHE A 80 3.99 -6.29 -17.01
CA PHE A 80 3.00 -5.37 -16.45
C PHE A 80 3.52 -3.94 -16.40
N VAL A 81 4.77 -3.74 -15.97
CA VAL A 81 5.39 -2.41 -15.91
C VAL A 81 5.37 -1.74 -17.28
N LEU A 82 5.82 -2.43 -18.34
CA LEU A 82 5.86 -1.87 -19.67
C LEU A 82 4.45 -1.59 -20.23
N ASN A 83 3.52 -2.52 -20.05
CA ASN A 83 2.14 -2.35 -20.49
C ASN A 83 1.46 -1.18 -19.75
N SER A 84 1.67 -1.06 -18.45
CA SER A 84 1.12 0.01 -17.62
C SER A 84 1.71 1.38 -18.01
N LEU A 85 3.03 1.49 -18.13
CA LEU A 85 3.68 2.77 -18.48
C LEU A 85 3.37 3.24 -19.88
N LEU A 86 3.28 2.32 -20.84
CA LEU A 86 3.06 2.66 -22.26
C LEU A 86 1.58 2.69 -22.64
N GLY A 87 0.73 1.96 -21.95
CA GLY A 87 -0.68 1.73 -22.30
C GLY A 87 -1.71 2.41 -21.39
N ASN A 88 -1.37 2.69 -20.13
CA ASN A 88 -2.33 3.28 -19.19
C ASN A 88 -2.67 4.72 -19.59
N ARG A 89 -3.96 5.02 -19.70
CA ARG A 89 -4.51 6.33 -20.07
C ARG A 89 -5.37 6.97 -18.98
N GLU A 90 -5.34 6.44 -17.75
CA GLU A 90 -6.08 7.04 -16.63
C GLU A 90 -5.49 8.39 -16.21
N TYR A 91 -4.21 8.62 -16.46
CA TYR A 91 -3.56 9.88 -16.20
C TYR A 91 -3.45 10.73 -17.46
N LEU A 92 -3.63 12.03 -17.31
CA LEU A 92 -3.58 13.00 -18.42
C LEU A 92 -2.16 13.51 -18.73
N PHE A 93 -1.14 12.91 -18.12
CA PHE A 93 0.25 13.31 -18.31
C PHE A 93 1.14 12.09 -18.60
N ASP A 94 2.32 12.35 -19.15
CA ASP A 94 3.34 11.34 -19.34
C ASP A 94 3.88 10.87 -17.98
N GLN A 95 3.63 9.61 -17.64
CA GLN A 95 4.05 9.02 -16.38
C GLN A 95 5.52 8.63 -16.34
N ILE A 96 6.15 8.44 -17.49
CA ILE A 96 7.52 7.90 -17.59
C ILE A 96 8.51 8.75 -16.79
N PRO A 97 8.58 10.08 -16.97
CA PRO A 97 9.49 10.90 -16.17
C PRO A 97 9.21 10.85 -14.67
N ALA A 98 7.93 10.81 -14.29
CA ALA A 98 7.51 10.72 -12.88
C ALA A 98 7.93 9.39 -12.27
N ILE A 99 7.77 8.29 -12.99
CA ILE A 99 8.19 6.96 -12.53
C ILE A 99 9.70 6.84 -12.45
N MET A 100 10.45 7.38 -13.43
CA MET A 100 11.92 7.45 -13.35
C MET A 100 12.37 8.23 -12.09
N ALA A 101 11.68 9.32 -11.77
CA ALA A 101 11.99 10.14 -10.59
C ALA A 101 11.72 9.47 -9.24
N ILE A 102 10.97 8.36 -9.20
CA ILE A 102 10.76 7.57 -7.98
C ILE A 102 12.07 6.95 -7.48
N PHE A 103 12.94 6.55 -8.40
CA PHE A 103 14.20 5.86 -8.12
C PHE A 103 15.41 6.78 -8.26
N ASP A 104 16.56 6.34 -7.75
CA ASP A 104 17.83 7.03 -7.96
C ASP A 104 18.47 6.63 -9.28
N ASN A 105 19.01 7.61 -10.01
CA ASN A 105 19.84 7.41 -11.20
C ASN A 105 19.21 6.57 -12.32
N VAL A 106 17.88 6.55 -12.42
CA VAL A 106 17.13 5.85 -13.47
C VAL A 106 16.85 6.80 -14.62
N THR A 107 17.31 6.44 -15.81
CA THR A 107 17.21 7.26 -17.04
C THR A 107 16.63 6.51 -18.24
N THR A 108 16.42 5.21 -18.10
CA THR A 108 15.86 4.35 -19.16
C THR A 108 14.72 3.47 -18.63
N LEU A 109 13.83 3.01 -19.52
CA LEU A 109 12.75 2.11 -19.17
C LEU A 109 13.26 0.75 -18.65
N ASP A 110 14.35 0.23 -19.21
CA ASP A 110 14.92 -1.03 -18.73
C ASP A 110 15.39 -0.89 -17.28
N GLN A 111 16.03 0.22 -16.92
CA GLN A 111 16.40 0.52 -15.54
C GLN A 111 15.15 0.64 -14.62
N VAL A 112 14.06 1.25 -15.11
CA VAL A 112 12.79 1.27 -14.36
C VAL A 112 12.33 -0.15 -14.07
N VAL A 113 12.31 -1.03 -15.08
CA VAL A 113 11.92 -2.43 -14.93
C VAL A 113 12.79 -3.14 -13.89
N ASP A 114 14.11 -2.96 -13.97
CA ASP A 114 15.06 -3.58 -13.03
C ASP A 114 14.81 -3.13 -11.59
N GLU A 115 14.58 -1.83 -11.37
CA GLU A 115 14.28 -1.31 -10.03
C GLU A 115 12.91 -1.79 -9.52
N PHE A 116 11.89 -1.80 -10.38
CA PHE A 116 10.58 -2.33 -10.02
C PHE A 116 10.64 -3.81 -9.62
N GLN A 117 11.37 -4.65 -10.34
CA GLN A 117 11.50 -6.06 -9.99
C GLN A 117 12.12 -6.28 -8.61
N LYS A 118 13.04 -5.42 -8.17
CA LYS A 118 13.58 -5.46 -6.81
C LYS A 118 12.54 -5.13 -5.74
N MET A 119 11.48 -4.39 -6.10
CA MET A 119 10.40 -4.01 -5.19
C MET A 119 9.38 -5.14 -4.96
N SER A 120 9.31 -6.17 -5.80
CA SER A 120 8.41 -7.31 -5.57
C SER A 120 8.63 -7.92 -4.18
N LEU A 121 7.54 -8.11 -3.42
CA LEU A 121 7.60 -8.75 -2.10
C LEU A 121 7.95 -10.24 -2.21
N VAL A 122 7.69 -10.87 -3.36
CA VAL A 122 8.16 -12.23 -3.66
C VAL A 122 9.68 -12.23 -3.82
N ASN A 123 10.23 -11.35 -4.65
CA ASN A 123 11.67 -11.25 -4.89
C ASN A 123 12.46 -10.87 -3.62
N GLN A 124 11.82 -10.13 -2.71
CA GLN A 124 12.38 -9.82 -1.40
C GLN A 124 12.17 -10.93 -0.35
N HIS A 125 11.56 -12.06 -0.71
CA HIS A 125 11.23 -13.16 0.22
C HIS A 125 10.37 -12.72 1.42
N LEU A 126 9.53 -11.72 1.23
CA LEU A 126 8.66 -11.18 2.27
C LEU A 126 7.24 -11.75 2.19
N LEU A 127 6.74 -12.01 0.98
CA LEU A 127 5.38 -12.53 0.81
C LEU A 127 5.25 -13.92 1.47
N GLY A 128 4.20 -14.08 2.26
CA GLY A 128 3.97 -15.32 3.04
C GLY A 128 4.55 -15.29 4.46
N GLN A 129 5.35 -14.31 4.81
CA GLN A 129 5.78 -14.13 6.20
C GLN A 129 4.62 -13.65 7.10
N PRO A 130 4.66 -13.94 8.42
CA PRO A 130 3.64 -13.45 9.35
C PRO A 130 3.52 -11.93 9.33
N THR A 131 2.28 -11.42 9.37
CA THR A 131 1.95 -9.99 9.33
C THR A 131 1.25 -9.52 10.60
N ALA A 132 1.22 -8.21 10.85
CA ALA A 132 0.18 -7.61 11.66
C ALA A 132 -1.21 -7.87 11.04
N PRO A 133 -2.33 -7.81 11.80
CA PRO A 133 -3.67 -7.89 11.24
C PRO A 133 -3.87 -6.91 10.10
N MET A 134 -4.41 -7.38 8.96
CA MET A 134 -4.56 -6.59 7.74
C MET A 134 -5.99 -6.53 7.26
N LEU A 135 -6.39 -5.34 6.76
CA LEU A 135 -7.54 -5.15 5.89
C LEU A 135 -7.06 -4.77 4.50
N ILE A 136 -7.44 -5.55 3.50
CA ILE A 136 -7.05 -5.35 2.10
C ILE A 136 -8.30 -4.93 1.31
N LEU A 137 -8.21 -3.77 0.64
CA LEU A 137 -9.30 -3.24 -0.18
C LEU A 137 -8.87 -3.15 -1.64
N ALA A 138 -9.75 -3.54 -2.55
CA ALA A 138 -9.48 -3.45 -3.99
C ALA A 138 -10.75 -3.44 -4.84
N GLY A 139 -10.61 -3.08 -6.10
CA GLY A 139 -11.63 -3.26 -7.12
C GLY A 139 -11.20 -4.28 -8.17
N THR A 140 -12.15 -5.09 -8.67
CA THR A 140 -11.82 -6.10 -9.70
C THR A 140 -11.56 -5.50 -11.08
N LEU A 141 -11.94 -4.24 -11.29
CA LEU A 141 -11.70 -3.48 -12.52
C LEU A 141 -10.52 -2.49 -12.39
N ASP A 142 -9.64 -2.72 -11.41
CA ASP A 142 -8.45 -1.89 -11.22
C ASP A 142 -7.48 -2.07 -12.40
N THR A 143 -7.20 -0.98 -13.10
CA THR A 143 -6.31 -0.95 -14.27
C THR A 143 -4.88 -0.56 -13.88
N GLN A 144 -4.66 -0.12 -12.64
CA GLN A 144 -3.35 0.34 -12.15
C GLN A 144 -2.63 -0.74 -11.36
N VAL A 145 -3.35 -1.45 -10.50
CA VAL A 145 -2.82 -2.58 -9.72
C VAL A 145 -3.62 -3.84 -10.07
N PRO A 146 -2.97 -4.88 -10.57
CA PRO A 146 -3.70 -6.08 -11.00
C PRO A 146 -4.36 -6.75 -9.80
N ILE A 147 -5.65 -7.10 -9.94
CA ILE A 147 -6.42 -7.77 -8.88
C ILE A 147 -5.77 -9.10 -8.44
N SER A 148 -5.00 -9.73 -9.32
CA SER A 148 -4.21 -10.92 -9.01
C SER A 148 -3.15 -10.70 -7.94
N ASP A 149 -2.62 -9.47 -7.78
CA ASP A 149 -1.72 -9.12 -6.68
C ASP A 149 -2.46 -9.19 -5.33
N ILE A 150 -3.71 -8.76 -5.33
CA ILE A 150 -4.57 -8.79 -4.15
C ILE A 150 -4.85 -10.23 -3.72
N TYR A 151 -5.24 -11.07 -4.69
CA TYR A 151 -5.49 -12.49 -4.42
C TYR A 151 -4.23 -13.22 -3.99
N LYS A 152 -3.08 -12.92 -4.61
CA LYS A 152 -1.79 -13.46 -4.19
C LYS A 152 -1.45 -13.08 -2.75
N LEU A 153 -1.72 -11.83 -2.35
CA LEU A 153 -1.51 -11.38 -0.96
C LEU A 153 -2.47 -12.08 0.01
N LEU A 154 -3.74 -12.22 -0.35
CA LEU A 154 -4.75 -12.90 0.47
C LEU A 154 -4.42 -14.37 0.71
N ASP A 155 -3.95 -15.05 -0.33
CA ASP A 155 -3.60 -16.48 -0.30
C ASP A 155 -2.20 -16.74 0.32
N SER A 156 -1.46 -15.70 0.66
CA SER A 156 -0.10 -15.82 1.17
C SER A 156 -0.04 -16.02 2.68
N GLY A 157 0.77 -16.99 3.14
CA GLY A 157 1.04 -17.22 4.56
C GLY A 157 -0.18 -17.72 5.35
N ASP A 158 0.01 -17.96 6.64
CA ASP A 158 -0.98 -18.61 7.52
C ASP A 158 -1.80 -17.63 8.38
N VAL A 159 -1.49 -16.33 8.33
CA VAL A 159 -2.19 -15.32 9.12
C VAL A 159 -3.47 -14.89 8.41
N PRO A 160 -4.66 -15.00 9.04
CA PRO A 160 -5.92 -14.51 8.46
C PRO A 160 -5.86 -13.02 8.13
N LYS A 161 -6.46 -12.65 7.00
CA LYS A 161 -6.58 -11.27 6.53
C LYS A 161 -8.03 -10.95 6.24
N ASP A 162 -8.47 -9.73 6.59
CA ASP A 162 -9.77 -9.22 6.18
C ASP A 162 -9.67 -8.64 4.76
N ALA A 163 -10.72 -8.80 3.95
CA ALA A 163 -10.78 -8.25 2.61
C ALA A 163 -12.10 -7.54 2.32
N TRP A 164 -12.03 -6.45 1.59
CA TRP A 164 -13.17 -5.78 0.99
C TRP A 164 -12.92 -5.60 -0.50
N ILE A 165 -13.56 -6.41 -1.33
CA ILE A 165 -13.38 -6.41 -2.78
C ILE A 165 -14.66 -5.90 -3.44
N ASN A 166 -14.55 -4.77 -4.17
CA ASN A 166 -15.66 -4.25 -4.96
C ASN A 166 -15.65 -4.91 -6.36
N PRO A 167 -16.65 -5.75 -6.70
CA PRO A 167 -16.66 -6.45 -8.00
C PRO A 167 -16.92 -5.52 -9.19
N LYS A 168 -17.25 -4.26 -8.96
CA LYS A 168 -17.42 -3.22 -9.98
C LYS A 168 -16.54 -2.00 -9.73
N GLY A 169 -15.60 -2.11 -8.80
CA GLY A 169 -14.66 -1.06 -8.45
C GLY A 169 -13.42 -1.05 -9.33
N GLY A 170 -12.94 0.15 -9.62
CA GLY A 170 -11.62 0.40 -10.21
C GLY A 170 -10.55 0.56 -9.13
N HIS A 171 -9.54 1.35 -9.43
CA HIS A 171 -8.42 1.60 -8.52
C HIS A 171 -8.89 2.06 -7.12
N LEU A 172 -8.27 1.50 -6.07
CA LEU A 172 -8.62 1.69 -4.66
C LEU A 172 -9.99 1.12 -4.25
N GLY A 173 -10.62 0.27 -5.06
CA GLY A 173 -11.96 -0.24 -4.81
C GLY A 173 -13.08 0.76 -5.09
N ARG A 174 -12.76 1.95 -5.61
CA ARG A 174 -13.73 3.01 -5.89
C ARG A 174 -14.60 2.65 -7.10
N GLN A 175 -15.77 3.27 -7.17
CA GLN A 175 -16.53 3.26 -8.41
C GLN A 175 -15.69 3.85 -9.54
N VAL A 176 -15.67 3.20 -10.70
CA VAL A 176 -14.93 3.68 -11.87
C VAL A 176 -15.37 5.11 -12.22
N GLY A 177 -14.42 5.98 -12.47
CA GLY A 177 -14.67 7.39 -12.78
C GLY A 177 -15.04 8.29 -11.58
N VAL A 178 -15.07 7.76 -10.36
CA VAL A 178 -15.33 8.54 -9.12
C VAL A 178 -14.04 8.75 -8.34
N TRP A 179 -13.77 10.00 -8.04
CA TRP A 179 -12.64 10.40 -7.21
C TRP A 179 -12.93 11.67 -6.40
N PRO A 180 -12.66 11.70 -5.09
CA PRO A 180 -12.43 10.59 -4.13
C PRO A 180 -13.72 9.85 -3.77
N ASP A 181 -13.62 8.68 -3.11
CA ASP A 181 -14.77 7.99 -2.50
C ASP A 181 -14.61 7.91 -0.97
N PRO A 182 -15.06 8.93 -0.23
CA PRO A 182 -14.93 8.97 1.23
C PRO A 182 -15.74 7.89 1.94
N ARG A 183 -16.74 7.28 1.28
CA ARG A 183 -17.58 6.21 1.87
C ARG A 183 -16.73 4.98 2.20
N ILE A 184 -15.77 4.61 1.35
CA ILE A 184 -14.88 3.47 1.62
C ILE A 184 -14.11 3.73 2.90
N PHE A 185 -13.53 4.94 3.05
CA PHE A 185 -12.79 5.28 4.26
C PHE A 185 -13.70 5.29 5.49
N ASN A 186 -14.83 5.99 5.42
CA ASN A 186 -15.69 6.21 6.58
C ASN A 186 -16.50 4.96 6.97
N GLN A 187 -16.90 4.12 6.01
CA GLN A 187 -17.78 2.98 6.27
C GLN A 187 -17.05 1.64 6.36
N VAL A 188 -15.84 1.54 5.84
CA VAL A 188 -15.08 0.27 5.83
C VAL A 188 -13.78 0.42 6.63
N ILE A 189 -12.91 1.36 6.23
CA ILE A 189 -11.55 1.45 6.78
C ILE A 189 -11.58 1.94 8.23
N LEU A 190 -12.21 3.09 8.47
CA LEU A 190 -12.22 3.72 9.80
C LEU A 190 -12.87 2.84 10.87
N PRO A 191 -14.04 2.21 10.64
CA PRO A 191 -14.63 1.28 11.61
C PRO A 191 -13.74 0.06 11.87
N TRP A 192 -13.08 -0.47 10.84
CA TRP A 192 -12.16 -1.60 11.01
C TRP A 192 -10.93 -1.21 11.84
N LEU A 193 -10.30 -0.06 11.54
CA LEU A 193 -9.19 0.45 12.32
C LEU A 193 -9.58 0.72 13.77
N ALA A 194 -10.72 1.39 13.99
CA ALA A 194 -11.23 1.70 15.32
C ALA A 194 -11.42 0.44 16.17
N ARG A 195 -12.07 -0.59 15.59
CA ARG A 195 -12.25 -1.89 16.24
C ARG A 195 -10.92 -2.54 16.63
N ASN A 196 -9.97 -2.61 15.71
CA ASN A 196 -8.68 -3.24 15.95
C ASN A 196 -7.80 -2.45 16.93
N LEU A 197 -7.96 -1.13 16.98
CA LEU A 197 -7.30 -0.27 17.95
C LEU A 197 -8.00 -0.26 19.32
N GLY A 198 -9.13 -0.94 19.48
CA GLY A 198 -9.92 -0.92 20.72
C GLY A 198 -10.50 0.47 21.03
N ALA A 199 -10.81 1.26 20.01
CA ALA A 199 -11.51 2.51 20.20
C ALA A 199 -12.96 2.21 20.65
N LYS A 200 -13.45 2.99 21.60
CA LYS A 200 -14.88 2.94 21.96
C LYS A 200 -15.70 3.42 20.75
N PRO A 201 -16.89 2.84 20.47
CA PRO A 201 -17.81 3.41 19.50
C PRO A 201 -18.03 4.90 19.83
N LEU A 202 -18.05 5.74 18.81
CA LEU A 202 -18.53 7.11 18.99
C LEU A 202 -19.99 6.97 19.42
N ASP A 203 -20.33 7.48 20.61
CA ASP A 203 -21.72 7.58 21.00
C ASP A 203 -22.44 8.41 19.93
N ASP A 204 -23.52 7.85 19.35
CA ASP A 204 -24.37 8.52 18.34
C ASP A 204 -25.16 9.71 18.96
N LYS A 205 -24.44 10.56 19.68
CA LYS A 205 -24.98 11.79 20.26
C LYS A 205 -24.24 12.98 19.66
N HIS A 206 -24.59 13.27 18.38
CA HIS A 206 -24.55 14.66 17.84
C HIS A 206 -25.41 14.75 16.60
#